data_c25555a0d3633f14fd050397ee0186a3
#
_entry.id   c25555a0d3633f14fd050397ee0186a3
#
_cell.length_a   1.000
_cell.length_b   1.000
_cell.length_c   1.000
_cell.angle_alpha   90.00
_cell.angle_beta   90.00
_cell.angle_gamma   90.00
#
_symmetry.space_group_name_H-M   'P 1'
#
loop_
_entity.id
_entity.type
_entity.pdbx_description
1 polymer ?
#
loop_
_entity_poly.entity_id
_entity_poly.type
_entity_poly.pdbx_seq_one_letter_code
_entity_poly.pdbx_strand_id
1 'polypeptide(L)'
;KGSFRYANLLCSIASMLEGKVSYMPLPTSTFTVVHNKLLTHLVLQQQRIPMPRTYLSATIESAKELLKRVNYPIVMKFPEGTQGKGVMFADSISSASSLLDALGALNQPFIIQEYIDTGGTDIRALVVGDKVVAAMKRKAQTEEKRANIHAGGKGEPVQLTREIINVALATAKALKADICGVDILEGPTGPLVIEANISPGLLGLGEVTAIDIPDQIAQFLHSKTEESFNAGKKT
;
A
#
# COMPACT_ATOMS: atom_id res chain seq x y z
N LYS A 1 16.27 0.85 4.01
CA LYS A 1 15.24 1.07 2.96
C LYS A 1 15.51 0.09 1.83
N GLY A 2 14.69 -0.96 1.73
CA GLY A 2 14.70 -1.83 0.56
C GLY A 2 14.20 -1.04 -0.64
N SER A 3 15.09 -0.63 -1.54
CA SER A 3 14.64 -0.14 -2.84
C SER A 3 14.09 -1.33 -3.62
N PHE A 4 13.09 -1.12 -4.46
CA PHE A 4 12.55 -2.11 -5.40
C PHE A 4 13.67 -2.86 -6.17
N ARG A 5 14.77 -2.16 -6.47
CA ARG A 5 15.98 -2.73 -7.09
C ARG A 5 16.57 -3.93 -6.33
N TYR A 6 16.35 -4.02 -5.02
CA TYR A 6 16.88 -5.09 -4.17
C TYR A 6 15.79 -6.02 -3.62
N ALA A 7 14.56 -5.95 -4.14
CA ALA A 7 13.44 -6.75 -3.65
C ALA A 7 13.75 -8.26 -3.68
N ASN A 8 14.33 -8.75 -4.78
CA ASN A 8 14.71 -10.16 -4.92
C ASN A 8 15.81 -10.56 -3.93
N LEU A 9 16.81 -9.69 -3.70
CA LEU A 9 17.86 -9.94 -2.72
C LEU A 9 17.30 -9.99 -1.31
N LEU A 10 16.43 -9.04 -0.96
CA LEU A 10 15.76 -9.02 0.35
C LEU A 10 14.87 -10.23 0.56
N CYS A 11 14.13 -10.65 -0.47
CA CYS A 11 13.34 -11.87 -0.45
C CYS A 11 14.23 -13.12 -0.22
N SER A 12 15.38 -13.21 -0.88
CA SER A 12 16.35 -14.29 -0.71
C SER A 12 16.93 -14.32 0.72
N ILE A 13 17.32 -13.16 1.26
CA ILE A 13 17.79 -13.04 2.63
C ILE A 13 16.70 -13.46 3.63
N ALA A 14 15.48 -12.99 3.43
CA ALA A 14 14.33 -13.36 4.25
C ALA A 14 14.10 -14.88 4.23
N SER A 15 14.14 -15.51 3.03
CA SER A 15 14.02 -16.97 2.89
C SER A 15 15.13 -17.74 3.61
N MET A 16 16.35 -17.21 3.62
CA MET A 16 17.46 -17.85 4.34
C MET A 16 17.31 -17.77 5.87
N LEU A 17 16.62 -16.75 6.38
CA LEU A 17 16.38 -16.55 7.80
C LEU A 17 15.10 -17.24 8.29
N GLU A 18 14.13 -17.46 7.42
CA GLU A 18 12.85 -18.10 7.78
C GLU A 18 13.09 -19.49 8.35
N GLY A 19 12.53 -19.76 9.53
CA GLY A 19 12.76 -20.98 10.29
C GLY A 19 14.10 -21.07 11.06
N LYS A 20 15.00 -20.07 10.91
CA LYS A 20 16.27 -19.99 11.65
C LYS A 20 16.26 -18.91 12.74
N VAL A 21 15.27 -18.03 12.71
CA VAL A 21 15.08 -17.00 13.72
C VAL A 21 13.83 -17.32 14.53
N SER A 22 13.81 -16.92 15.79
CA SER A 22 12.70 -17.19 16.70
C SER A 22 11.42 -16.41 16.31
N TYR A 23 11.59 -15.25 15.66
CA TYR A 23 10.47 -14.42 15.20
C TYR A 23 10.87 -13.66 13.93
N MET A 24 9.92 -13.52 13.01
CA MET A 24 10.08 -12.80 11.75
C MET A 24 8.83 -11.96 11.46
N PRO A 25 8.92 -10.61 11.53
CA PRO A 25 7.75 -9.73 11.39
C PRO A 25 7.15 -9.70 9.98
N LEU A 26 7.90 -10.17 8.99
CA LEU A 26 7.55 -10.18 7.57
C LEU A 26 7.96 -11.54 6.98
N PRO A 27 7.06 -12.52 6.88
CA PRO A 27 7.34 -13.79 6.21
C PRO A 27 7.76 -13.58 4.75
N THR A 28 8.56 -14.47 4.21
CA THR A 28 9.03 -14.39 2.82
C THR A 28 7.91 -14.20 1.81
N SER A 29 6.78 -14.87 1.99
CA SER A 29 5.59 -14.74 1.14
C SER A 29 5.05 -13.31 1.06
N THR A 30 5.17 -12.54 2.15
CA THR A 30 4.72 -11.14 2.21
C THR A 30 5.51 -10.23 1.28
N PHE A 31 6.82 -10.46 1.14
CA PHE A 31 7.64 -9.66 0.21
C PHE A 31 7.17 -9.77 -1.24
N THR A 32 6.87 -10.98 -1.71
CA THR A 32 6.36 -11.20 -3.08
C THR A 32 5.01 -10.53 -3.29
N VAL A 33 4.10 -10.66 -2.32
CA VAL A 33 2.75 -10.11 -2.44
C VAL A 33 2.78 -8.58 -2.45
N VAL A 34 3.47 -7.96 -1.50
CA VAL A 34 3.38 -6.49 -1.30
C VAL A 34 4.17 -5.70 -2.36
N HIS A 35 5.18 -6.29 -2.98
CA HIS A 35 5.88 -5.66 -4.09
C HIS A 35 5.10 -5.65 -5.41
N ASN A 36 4.02 -6.43 -5.51
CA ASN A 36 3.16 -6.49 -6.68
C ASN A 36 1.74 -6.02 -6.30
N LYS A 37 1.35 -4.83 -6.80
CA LYS A 37 0.03 -4.24 -6.51
C LYS A 37 -1.13 -5.15 -6.88
N LEU A 38 -0.96 -5.97 -7.92
CA LEU A 38 -1.97 -6.91 -8.35
C LEU A 38 -2.15 -8.03 -7.33
N LEU A 39 -1.05 -8.65 -6.89
CA LEU A 39 -1.10 -9.69 -5.86
C LEU A 39 -1.65 -9.14 -4.54
N THR A 40 -1.23 -7.94 -4.16
CA THR A 40 -1.79 -7.23 -3.00
C THR A 40 -3.31 -7.09 -3.13
N HIS A 41 -3.80 -6.60 -4.27
CA HIS A 41 -5.25 -6.46 -4.52
C HIS A 41 -5.99 -7.79 -4.42
N LEU A 42 -5.45 -8.87 -5.00
CA LEU A 42 -6.08 -10.19 -4.93
C LEU A 42 -6.19 -10.70 -3.49
N VAL A 43 -5.13 -10.55 -2.69
CA VAL A 43 -5.15 -10.94 -1.27
C VAL A 43 -6.17 -10.13 -0.49
N LEU A 44 -6.18 -8.81 -0.66
CA LEU A 44 -7.12 -7.93 0.03
C LEU A 44 -8.58 -8.20 -0.39
N GLN A 45 -8.82 -8.47 -1.66
CA GLN A 45 -10.14 -8.85 -2.18
C GLN A 45 -10.65 -10.15 -1.56
N GLN A 46 -9.79 -11.19 -1.48
CA GLN A 46 -10.14 -12.46 -0.83
C GLN A 46 -10.52 -12.29 0.64
N GLN A 47 -9.89 -11.33 1.32
CA GLN A 47 -10.17 -10.98 2.71
C GLN A 47 -11.28 -9.92 2.86
N ARG A 48 -11.94 -9.53 1.76
CA ARG A 48 -13.03 -8.53 1.72
C ARG A 48 -12.62 -7.18 2.30
N ILE A 49 -11.35 -6.81 2.17
CA ILE A 49 -10.87 -5.48 2.55
C ILE A 49 -11.41 -4.46 1.54
N PRO A 50 -12.04 -3.35 2.00
CA PRO A 50 -12.55 -2.33 1.10
C PRO A 50 -11.43 -1.67 0.27
N MET A 51 -11.63 -1.62 -1.04
CA MET A 51 -10.70 -1.01 -2.00
C MET A 51 -11.47 -0.32 -3.12
N PRO A 52 -10.89 0.66 -3.83
CA PRO A 52 -11.46 1.15 -5.08
C PRO A 52 -11.61 0.02 -6.10
N ARG A 53 -12.65 0.07 -6.93
CA ARG A 53 -12.85 -0.94 -7.98
C ARG A 53 -11.63 -0.97 -8.89
N THR A 54 -11.08 -2.16 -9.05
CA THR A 54 -9.86 -2.39 -9.81
C THR A 54 -10.11 -3.42 -10.89
N TYR A 55 -9.67 -3.11 -12.09
CA TYR A 55 -9.89 -3.91 -13.27
C TYR A 55 -8.54 -4.35 -13.84
N LEU A 56 -8.53 -5.57 -14.32
CA LEU A 56 -7.41 -6.18 -15.02
C LEU A 56 -7.85 -6.52 -16.42
N SER A 57 -6.94 -6.34 -17.34
CA SER A 57 -7.12 -6.76 -18.72
C SER A 57 -5.90 -7.54 -19.17
N ALA A 58 -6.15 -8.65 -19.84
CA ALA A 58 -5.08 -9.49 -20.38
C ALA A 58 -4.52 -8.93 -21.71
N THR A 59 -5.30 -8.12 -22.43
CA THR A 59 -4.92 -7.54 -23.71
C THR A 59 -5.35 -6.09 -23.82
N ILE A 60 -4.74 -5.36 -24.74
CA ILE A 60 -5.11 -3.96 -25.05
C ILE A 60 -6.54 -3.88 -25.58
N GLU A 61 -6.96 -4.83 -26.40
CA GLU A 61 -8.30 -4.88 -26.99
C GLU A 61 -9.37 -5.03 -25.90
N SER A 62 -9.17 -5.96 -24.97
CA SER A 62 -10.11 -6.13 -23.86
C SER A 62 -10.09 -4.96 -22.89
N ALA A 63 -8.95 -4.28 -22.73
CA ALA A 63 -8.89 -3.03 -21.99
C ALA A 63 -9.68 -1.91 -22.67
N LYS A 64 -9.58 -1.76 -24.00
CA LYS A 64 -10.38 -0.77 -24.76
C LYS A 64 -11.88 -0.98 -24.58
N GLU A 65 -12.34 -2.23 -24.57
CA GLU A 65 -13.76 -2.53 -24.30
C GLU A 65 -14.16 -2.19 -22.85
N LEU A 66 -13.27 -2.41 -21.90
CA LEU A 66 -13.48 -2.02 -20.51
C LEU A 66 -13.60 -0.50 -20.36
N LEU A 67 -12.74 0.28 -21.05
CA LEU A 67 -12.76 1.74 -20.99
C LEU A 67 -14.10 2.35 -21.44
N LYS A 68 -14.90 1.64 -22.25
CA LYS A 68 -16.25 2.08 -22.63
C LYS A 68 -17.30 1.92 -21.51
N ARG A 69 -16.99 1.18 -20.45
CA ARG A 69 -17.93 0.78 -19.39
C ARG A 69 -17.59 1.35 -18.02
N VAL A 70 -16.40 1.91 -17.85
CA VAL A 70 -15.98 2.51 -16.57
C VAL A 70 -16.49 3.94 -16.44
N ASN A 71 -16.66 4.39 -15.20
CA ASN A 71 -16.94 5.78 -14.90
C ASN A 71 -15.63 6.58 -14.86
N TYR A 72 -15.63 7.75 -15.49
CA TYR A 72 -14.50 8.66 -15.47
C TYR A 72 -14.64 9.69 -14.34
N PRO A 73 -13.52 10.21 -13.79
CA PRO A 73 -12.14 9.88 -14.12
C PRO A 73 -11.70 8.48 -13.61
N ILE A 74 -10.63 7.94 -14.21
CA ILE A 74 -9.98 6.70 -13.78
C ILE A 74 -8.50 6.92 -13.48
N VAL A 75 -7.91 5.96 -12.78
CA VAL A 75 -6.48 5.88 -12.50
C VAL A 75 -5.90 4.66 -13.19
N MET A 76 -4.81 4.85 -13.92
CA MET A 76 -4.01 3.76 -14.47
C MET A 76 -2.68 3.69 -13.73
N LYS A 77 -2.26 2.49 -13.34
CA LYS A 77 -1.05 2.28 -12.53
C LYS A 77 -0.22 1.13 -13.09
N PHE A 78 1.10 1.23 -12.96
CA PHE A 78 1.94 0.03 -13.10
C PHE A 78 1.73 -0.92 -11.92
N PRO A 79 1.72 -2.25 -12.14
CA PRO A 79 1.68 -3.23 -11.06
C PRO A 79 2.86 -3.08 -10.10
N GLU A 80 3.99 -2.68 -10.63
CA GLU A 80 5.23 -2.42 -9.92
C GLU A 80 5.54 -0.93 -9.92
N GLY A 81 6.09 -0.42 -8.83
CA GLY A 81 6.43 1.00 -8.67
C GLY A 81 6.18 1.52 -7.27
N THR A 82 6.91 2.55 -6.90
CA THR A 82 6.87 3.16 -5.57
C THR A 82 6.78 4.68 -5.69
N GLN A 83 6.38 5.37 -4.62
CA GLN A 83 6.39 6.83 -4.52
C GLN A 83 5.44 7.53 -5.50
N GLY A 84 4.34 6.89 -5.92
CA GLY A 84 3.40 7.49 -6.87
C GLY A 84 3.91 7.56 -8.31
N LYS A 85 5.11 7.05 -8.61
CA LYS A 85 5.63 6.96 -9.97
C LYS A 85 4.82 5.92 -10.77
N GLY A 86 4.46 6.28 -12.01
CA GLY A 86 3.63 5.41 -12.86
C GLY A 86 2.14 5.42 -12.50
N VAL A 87 1.66 6.42 -11.75
CA VAL A 87 0.24 6.69 -11.56
C VAL A 87 -0.18 7.75 -12.57
N MET A 88 -1.14 7.41 -13.42
CA MET A 88 -1.65 8.23 -14.50
C MET A 88 -3.15 8.43 -14.31
N PHE A 89 -3.65 9.62 -14.62
CA PHE A 89 -5.08 9.96 -14.54
C PHE A 89 -5.64 10.14 -15.94
N ALA A 90 -6.85 9.64 -16.15
CA ALA A 90 -7.60 9.85 -17.40
C ALA A 90 -9.01 10.34 -17.07
N ASP A 91 -9.35 11.52 -17.59
CA ASP A 91 -10.64 12.17 -17.34
C ASP A 91 -11.69 11.78 -18.37
N SER A 92 -11.31 11.08 -19.42
CA SER A 92 -12.17 10.67 -20.53
C SER A 92 -11.70 9.38 -21.18
N ILE A 93 -12.57 8.76 -21.97
CA ILE A 93 -12.23 7.60 -22.80
C ILE A 93 -11.09 7.93 -23.79
N SER A 94 -11.04 9.16 -24.32
CA SER A 94 -10.01 9.58 -25.28
C SER A 94 -8.63 9.62 -24.59
N SER A 95 -8.52 10.27 -23.43
CA SER A 95 -7.26 10.33 -22.67
C SER A 95 -6.83 8.93 -22.19
N ALA A 96 -7.77 8.12 -21.72
CA ALA A 96 -7.50 6.74 -21.30
C ALA A 96 -7.01 5.87 -22.46
N SER A 97 -7.61 6.00 -23.65
CA SER A 97 -7.19 5.26 -24.85
C SER A 97 -5.77 5.63 -25.29
N SER A 98 -5.44 6.92 -25.26
CA SER A 98 -4.09 7.40 -25.58
C SER A 98 -3.04 6.85 -24.61
N LEU A 99 -3.34 6.82 -23.30
CA LEU A 99 -2.47 6.19 -22.31
C LEU A 99 -2.33 4.70 -22.54
N LEU A 100 -3.44 4.02 -22.88
CA LEU A 100 -3.45 2.59 -23.16
C LEU A 100 -2.60 2.23 -24.37
N ASP A 101 -2.70 3.01 -25.45
CA ASP A 101 -1.88 2.80 -26.64
C ASP A 101 -0.39 3.00 -26.35
N ALA A 102 -0.03 4.02 -25.55
CA ALA A 102 1.36 4.24 -25.13
C ALA A 102 1.89 3.10 -24.28
N LEU A 103 1.10 2.60 -23.30
CA LEU A 103 1.48 1.46 -22.46
C LEU A 103 1.63 0.18 -23.28
N GLY A 104 0.75 -0.02 -24.25
CA GLY A 104 0.82 -1.15 -25.19
C GLY A 104 2.07 -1.11 -26.05
N ALA A 105 2.40 0.05 -26.62
CA ALA A 105 3.62 0.23 -27.42
C ALA A 105 4.90 -0.04 -26.61
N LEU A 106 4.87 0.21 -25.30
CA LEU A 106 5.98 -0.04 -24.38
C LEU A 106 5.95 -1.46 -23.77
N ASN A 107 4.97 -2.30 -24.13
CA ASN A 107 4.74 -3.61 -23.52
C ASN A 107 4.69 -3.57 -21.98
N GLN A 108 4.10 -2.50 -21.41
CA GLN A 108 4.03 -2.32 -19.97
C GLN A 108 2.70 -2.84 -19.43
N PRO A 109 2.71 -3.74 -18.44
CA PRO A 109 1.51 -4.16 -17.74
C PRO A 109 0.93 -2.98 -16.95
N PHE A 110 -0.39 -2.94 -16.79
CA PHE A 110 -1.10 -1.88 -16.11
C PHE A 110 -2.34 -2.39 -15.36
N ILE A 111 -2.79 -1.59 -14.40
CA ILE A 111 -4.02 -1.78 -13.64
C ILE A 111 -4.90 -0.56 -13.90
N ILE A 112 -6.18 -0.77 -14.16
CA ILE A 112 -7.18 0.30 -14.26
C ILE A 112 -7.97 0.31 -12.94
N GLN A 113 -8.10 1.49 -12.32
CA GLN A 113 -8.79 1.64 -11.05
C GLN A 113 -9.72 2.84 -11.09
N GLU A 114 -10.88 2.76 -10.43
CA GLU A 114 -11.75 3.90 -10.27
C GLU A 114 -11.04 5.01 -9.49
N TYR A 115 -11.29 6.24 -9.88
CA TYR A 115 -10.82 7.40 -9.12
C TYR A 115 -11.79 7.71 -7.99
N ILE A 116 -11.25 7.85 -6.80
CA ILE A 116 -12.03 8.30 -5.63
C ILE A 116 -11.64 9.75 -5.35
N ASP A 117 -12.59 10.65 -5.48
CA ASP A 117 -12.35 12.06 -5.19
C ASP A 117 -12.34 12.30 -3.67
N THR A 118 -11.17 12.61 -3.16
CA THR A 118 -10.93 12.96 -1.75
C THR A 118 -10.34 14.37 -1.61
N GLY A 119 -10.47 15.20 -2.65
CA GLY A 119 -9.81 16.51 -2.69
C GLY A 119 -8.29 16.44 -2.65
N GLY A 120 -7.71 15.36 -3.20
CA GLY A 120 -6.25 15.13 -3.21
C GLY A 120 -5.70 14.77 -1.82
N THR A 121 -6.51 14.16 -0.95
CA THR A 121 -6.06 13.72 0.38
C THR A 121 -6.09 12.19 0.51
N ASP A 122 -5.19 11.67 1.31
CA ASP A 122 -5.21 10.30 1.81
C ASP A 122 -4.71 10.22 3.26
N ILE A 123 -4.94 9.08 3.89
CA ILE A 123 -4.45 8.78 5.23
C ILE A 123 -3.39 7.71 5.12
N ARG A 124 -2.21 7.97 5.71
CA ARG A 124 -1.20 6.94 5.98
C ARG A 124 -1.30 6.52 7.43
N ALA A 125 -1.67 5.26 7.66
CA ALA A 125 -1.67 4.61 8.96
C ALA A 125 -0.49 3.64 9.07
N LEU A 126 0.29 3.70 10.15
CA LEU A 126 1.36 2.76 10.44
C LEU A 126 0.87 1.73 11.45
N VAL A 127 0.80 0.49 11.01
CA VAL A 127 0.51 -0.67 11.85
C VAL A 127 1.82 -1.26 12.37
N VAL A 128 1.87 -1.55 13.67
CA VAL A 128 2.91 -2.33 14.32
C VAL A 128 2.22 -3.36 15.23
N GLY A 129 2.29 -4.62 14.84
CA GLY A 129 1.57 -5.71 15.49
C GLY A 129 0.06 -5.56 15.35
N ASP A 130 -0.61 -5.42 16.45
CA ASP A 130 -2.07 -5.30 16.58
C ASP A 130 -2.57 -3.85 16.77
N LYS A 131 -1.69 -2.86 16.55
CA LYS A 131 -2.00 -1.44 16.80
C LYS A 131 -1.62 -0.57 15.63
N VAL A 132 -2.40 0.49 15.41
CA VAL A 132 -1.98 1.63 14.62
C VAL A 132 -1.22 2.58 15.54
N VAL A 133 0.11 2.63 15.40
CA VAL A 133 0.99 3.40 16.30
C VAL A 133 1.12 4.86 15.90
N ALA A 134 0.95 5.18 14.62
CA ALA A 134 1.01 6.54 14.11
C ALA A 134 0.15 6.68 12.85
N ALA A 135 -0.40 7.87 12.62
CA ALA A 135 -1.11 8.19 11.39
C ALA A 135 -0.99 9.65 11.02
N MET A 136 -1.03 9.95 9.73
CA MET A 136 -1.09 11.31 9.21
C MET A 136 -2.05 11.39 8.04
N LYS A 137 -2.71 12.50 7.88
CA LYS A 137 -3.41 12.89 6.66
C LYS A 137 -2.40 13.57 5.74
N ARG A 138 -2.30 13.10 4.50
CA ARG A 138 -1.46 13.71 3.48
C ARG A 138 -2.33 14.49 2.53
N LYS A 139 -1.86 15.66 2.10
CA LYS A 139 -2.56 16.52 1.14
C LYS A 139 -1.64 16.82 -0.03
N ALA A 140 -2.15 16.61 -1.25
CA ALA A 140 -1.45 17.01 -2.46
C ALA A 140 -1.23 18.53 -2.49
N GLN A 141 -0.16 18.97 -3.16
CA GLN A 141 -0.03 20.39 -3.49
C GLN A 141 -1.06 20.77 -4.55
N THR A 142 -1.39 22.08 -4.61
CA THR A 142 -2.31 22.66 -5.59
C THR A 142 -1.92 22.19 -7.00
N GLU A 143 -2.84 21.61 -7.76
CA GLU A 143 -2.69 21.04 -9.12
C GLU A 143 -2.18 19.59 -9.20
N GLU A 144 -1.71 18.97 -8.12
CA GLU A 144 -1.31 17.55 -8.10
C GLU A 144 -2.44 16.70 -7.50
N LYS A 145 -2.85 15.64 -8.20
CA LYS A 145 -3.88 14.70 -7.70
C LYS A 145 -3.31 13.63 -6.74
N ARG A 146 -1.98 13.61 -6.56
CA ARG A 146 -1.28 12.63 -5.70
C ARG A 146 -0.92 13.25 -4.36
N ALA A 147 -1.43 12.71 -3.27
CA ALA A 147 -1.16 13.18 -1.90
C ALA A 147 0.21 12.76 -1.33
N ASN A 148 1.05 12.09 -2.12
CA ASN A 148 2.32 11.54 -1.64
C ASN A 148 3.32 12.64 -1.23
N ILE A 149 3.87 12.56 -0.01
CA ILE A 149 4.87 13.51 0.52
C ILE A 149 6.13 13.59 -0.38
N HIS A 150 6.55 12.49 -1.00
CA HIS A 150 7.68 12.50 -1.94
C HIS A 150 7.40 13.29 -3.23
N ALA A 151 6.11 13.55 -3.53
CA ALA A 151 5.69 14.43 -4.62
C ALA A 151 5.40 15.86 -4.13
N GLY A 152 5.86 16.22 -2.92
CA GLY A 152 5.69 17.53 -2.32
C GLY A 152 4.44 17.68 -1.44
N GLY A 153 3.67 16.63 -1.21
CA GLY A 153 2.50 16.65 -0.33
C GLY A 153 2.87 17.01 1.11
N LYS A 154 1.96 17.69 1.82
CA LYS A 154 2.09 18.02 3.24
C LYS A 154 1.40 16.94 4.09
N GLY A 155 2.06 16.56 5.20
CA GLY A 155 1.47 15.72 6.24
C GLY A 155 0.88 16.58 7.36
N GLU A 156 -0.29 16.19 7.86
CA GLU A 156 -0.96 16.81 9.01
C GLU A 156 -1.35 15.71 10.01
N PRO A 157 -1.32 15.99 11.33
CA PRO A 157 -1.82 15.04 12.32
C PRO A 157 -3.30 14.72 12.05
N VAL A 158 -3.69 13.47 12.26
CA VAL A 158 -5.08 13.05 12.08
C VAL A 158 -5.52 12.14 13.22
N GLN A 159 -6.73 12.36 13.69
CA GLN A 159 -7.39 11.45 14.60
C GLN A 159 -8.18 10.41 13.77
N LEU A 160 -7.82 9.15 13.88
CA LEU A 160 -8.43 8.09 13.10
C LEU A 160 -9.80 7.70 13.67
N THR A 161 -10.74 7.43 12.77
CA THR A 161 -11.99 6.76 13.14
C THR A 161 -11.73 5.28 13.43
N ARG A 162 -12.61 4.64 14.19
CA ARG A 162 -12.53 3.20 14.48
C ARG A 162 -12.56 2.36 13.20
N GLU A 163 -13.29 2.81 12.19
CA GLU A 163 -13.41 2.14 10.92
C GLU A 163 -12.07 2.14 10.15
N ILE A 164 -11.38 3.27 10.09
CA ILE A 164 -10.06 3.39 9.46
C ILE A 164 -9.03 2.52 10.20
N ILE A 165 -9.04 2.53 11.55
CA ILE A 165 -8.16 1.66 12.35
C ILE A 165 -8.42 0.19 12.02
N ASN A 166 -9.67 -0.24 12.00
CA ASN A 166 -10.04 -1.62 11.70
C ASN A 166 -9.58 -2.05 10.30
N VAL A 167 -9.78 -1.20 9.29
CA VAL A 167 -9.34 -1.48 7.92
C VAL A 167 -7.82 -1.56 7.82
N ALA A 168 -7.07 -0.68 8.49
CA ALA A 168 -5.62 -0.71 8.53
C ALA A 168 -5.09 -2.02 9.16
N LEU A 169 -5.63 -2.40 10.32
CA LEU A 169 -5.25 -3.63 11.03
C LEU A 169 -5.61 -4.88 10.21
N ALA A 170 -6.81 -4.91 9.62
CA ALA A 170 -7.25 -6.01 8.78
C ALA A 170 -6.35 -6.17 7.54
N THR A 171 -5.91 -5.05 6.94
CA THR A 171 -4.98 -5.04 5.80
C THR A 171 -3.63 -5.64 6.17
N ALA A 172 -3.01 -5.18 7.26
CA ALA A 172 -1.74 -5.70 7.74
C ALA A 172 -1.81 -7.20 8.05
N LYS A 173 -2.89 -7.63 8.71
CA LYS A 173 -3.17 -9.05 9.03
C LYS A 173 -3.34 -9.89 7.76
N ALA A 174 -4.12 -9.41 6.78
CA ALA A 174 -4.33 -10.10 5.50
C ALA A 174 -3.01 -10.35 4.75
N LEU A 175 -2.10 -9.39 4.82
CA LEU A 175 -0.79 -9.45 4.19
C LEU A 175 0.27 -10.16 5.06
N LYS A 176 -0.06 -10.58 6.27
CA LYS A 176 0.87 -11.16 7.26
C LYS A 176 2.07 -10.25 7.52
N ALA A 177 1.82 -8.96 7.61
CA ALA A 177 2.82 -7.92 7.80
C ALA A 177 2.64 -7.26 9.16
N ASP A 178 3.46 -7.64 10.14
CA ASP A 178 3.38 -7.06 11.47
C ASP A 178 3.86 -5.60 11.53
N ILE A 179 4.61 -5.16 10.52
CA ILE A 179 5.00 -3.76 10.35
C ILE A 179 4.58 -3.33 8.95
N CYS A 180 3.55 -2.47 8.87
CA CYS A 180 2.95 -2.10 7.58
C CYS A 180 2.42 -0.67 7.58
N GLY A 181 2.82 0.12 6.59
CA GLY A 181 2.17 1.39 6.27
C GLY A 181 0.99 1.14 5.34
N VAL A 182 -0.20 1.55 5.73
CA VAL A 182 -1.42 1.39 4.92
C VAL A 182 -1.89 2.76 4.46
N ASP A 183 -2.06 2.92 3.14
CA ASP A 183 -2.58 4.14 2.53
C ASP A 183 -4.08 3.97 2.25
N ILE A 184 -4.89 4.88 2.79
CA ILE A 184 -6.35 4.78 2.84
C ILE A 184 -6.96 6.07 2.31
N LEU A 185 -7.93 5.94 1.40
CA LEU A 185 -8.81 7.03 0.99
C LEU A 185 -10.05 7.08 1.86
N GLU A 186 -10.49 8.28 2.22
CA GLU A 186 -11.80 8.51 2.82
C GLU A 186 -12.84 8.58 1.70
N GLY A 187 -13.32 7.41 1.23
CA GLY A 187 -14.31 7.33 0.16
C GLY A 187 -15.73 7.66 0.63
N PRO A 188 -16.68 7.83 -0.29
CA PRO A 188 -18.06 8.22 0.01
C PRO A 188 -18.83 7.17 0.83
N THR A 189 -18.41 5.91 0.79
CA THR A 189 -19.05 4.80 1.51
C THR A 189 -18.17 4.23 2.62
N GLY A 190 -17.07 4.90 2.98
CA GLY A 190 -16.14 4.49 4.02
C GLY A 190 -14.68 4.41 3.52
N PRO A 191 -13.76 3.94 4.38
CA PRO A 191 -12.34 3.88 4.06
C PRO A 191 -12.03 2.83 3.00
N LEU A 192 -11.16 3.20 2.03
CA LEU A 192 -10.74 2.36 0.92
C LEU A 192 -9.21 2.25 0.89
N VAL A 193 -8.67 1.05 0.98
CA VAL A 193 -7.21 0.81 0.91
C VAL A 193 -6.73 0.93 -0.53
N ILE A 194 -5.70 1.73 -0.76
CA ILE A 194 -5.09 1.90 -2.08
C ILE A 194 -3.69 1.33 -2.21
N GLU A 195 -2.96 1.23 -1.10
CA GLU A 195 -1.61 0.67 -1.07
C GLU A 195 -1.25 0.17 0.34
N ALA A 196 -0.39 -0.85 0.39
CA ALA A 196 0.25 -1.32 1.61
C ALA A 196 1.76 -1.37 1.39
N ASN A 197 2.52 -0.89 2.39
CA ASN A 197 3.97 -0.74 2.33
C ASN A 197 4.64 -1.44 3.50
N ILE A 198 5.50 -2.44 3.23
CA ILE A 198 6.27 -3.16 4.27
C ILE A 198 7.60 -2.46 4.62
N SER A 199 7.94 -1.38 3.93
CA SER A 199 9.08 -0.52 4.25
C SER A 199 8.66 0.95 4.20
N PRO A 200 7.69 1.35 5.05
CA PRO A 200 7.17 2.72 5.03
C PRO A 200 8.24 3.74 5.43
N GLY A 201 8.17 4.93 4.86
CA GLY A 201 8.99 6.06 5.30
C GLY A 201 8.51 6.53 6.68
N LEU A 202 9.39 6.48 7.68
CA LEU A 202 9.05 6.77 9.07
C LEU A 202 9.29 8.24 9.45
N LEU A 203 10.26 8.92 8.81
CA LEU A 203 10.67 10.27 9.19
C LEU A 203 9.52 11.28 9.17
N GLY A 204 8.88 11.46 8.02
CA GLY A 204 7.79 12.43 7.92
C GLY A 204 6.58 12.09 8.79
N LEU A 205 6.35 10.81 9.08
CA LEU A 205 5.29 10.39 9.99
C LEU A 205 5.65 10.70 11.45
N GLY A 206 6.91 10.46 11.86
CA GLY A 206 7.41 10.80 13.19
C GLY A 206 7.39 12.31 13.45
N GLU A 207 7.83 13.12 12.48
CA GLU A 207 7.80 14.59 12.56
C GLU A 207 6.37 15.12 12.75
N VAL A 208 5.40 14.58 11.99
CA VAL A 208 4.01 15.02 12.04
C VAL A 208 3.32 14.61 13.35
N THR A 209 3.60 13.40 13.86
CA THR A 209 2.91 12.85 15.04
C THR A 209 3.64 13.09 16.35
N ALA A 210 4.88 13.54 16.32
CA ALA A 210 5.79 13.65 17.48
C ALA A 210 5.95 12.29 18.23
N ILE A 211 5.76 11.16 17.55
CA ILE A 211 5.91 9.82 18.10
C ILE A 211 7.28 9.26 17.73
N ASP A 212 7.99 8.68 18.71
CA ASP A 212 9.19 7.89 18.45
C ASP A 212 8.80 6.52 17.87
N ILE A 213 8.60 6.50 16.56
CA ILE A 213 8.19 5.30 15.82
C ILE A 213 9.28 4.20 15.88
N PRO A 214 10.59 4.50 15.73
CA PRO A 214 11.64 3.52 15.90
C PRO A 214 11.57 2.80 17.26
N ASP A 215 11.30 3.52 18.35
CA ASP A 215 11.15 2.93 19.69
C ASP A 215 9.93 2.00 19.76
N GLN A 216 8.78 2.40 19.22
CA GLN A 216 7.58 1.54 19.14
C GLN A 216 7.84 0.23 18.39
N ILE A 217 8.57 0.30 17.28
CA ILE A 217 8.96 -0.87 16.49
C ILE A 217 9.94 -1.75 17.30
N ALA A 218 10.94 -1.16 17.93
CA ALA A 218 11.95 -1.90 18.73
C ALA A 218 11.31 -2.63 19.90
N GLN A 219 10.43 -1.98 20.65
CA GLN A 219 9.68 -2.58 21.74
C GLN A 219 8.81 -3.76 21.26
N PHE A 220 8.10 -3.59 20.16
CA PHE A 220 7.30 -4.66 19.56
C PHE A 220 8.16 -5.87 19.17
N LEU A 221 9.27 -5.65 18.46
CA LEU A 221 10.17 -6.71 18.00
C LEU A 221 10.79 -7.45 19.19
N HIS A 222 11.19 -6.73 20.24
CA HIS A 222 11.72 -7.31 21.47
C HIS A 222 10.68 -8.22 22.12
N SER A 223 9.48 -7.70 22.38
CA SER A 223 8.39 -8.47 23.01
C SER A 223 8.06 -9.75 22.23
N LYS A 224 7.93 -9.65 20.90
CA LYS A 224 7.62 -10.81 20.05
C LYS A 224 8.74 -11.85 20.00
N THR A 225 9.99 -11.40 20.05
CA THR A 225 11.15 -12.30 20.09
C THR A 225 11.18 -13.06 21.41
N GLU A 226 10.94 -12.39 22.53
CA GLU A 226 10.88 -13.03 23.86
C GLU A 226 9.72 -14.04 23.96
N GLU A 227 8.51 -13.67 23.48
CA GLU A 227 7.35 -14.56 23.44
C GLU A 227 7.69 -15.85 22.66
N SER A 228 8.28 -15.71 21.45
CA SER A 228 8.62 -16.84 20.58
C SER A 228 9.73 -17.72 21.17
N PHE A 229 10.75 -17.10 21.79
CA PHE A 229 11.84 -17.82 22.44
C PHE A 229 11.35 -18.63 23.65
N ASN A 230 10.46 -18.07 24.46
CA ASN A 230 9.89 -18.74 25.62
C ASN A 230 8.90 -19.86 25.20
N ALA A 231 8.20 -19.71 24.12
CA ALA A 231 7.34 -20.76 23.55
C ALA A 231 8.15 -21.97 23.07
N GLY A 232 9.28 -21.73 22.38
CA GLY A 232 10.19 -22.81 21.93
C GLY A 232 10.93 -23.57 23.01
N LYS A 233 11.00 -23.02 24.23
CA LYS A 233 11.58 -23.75 25.41
C LYS A 233 10.62 -24.71 26.11
N LYS A 234 9.31 -24.64 25.75
CA LYS A 234 8.27 -25.48 26.36
C LYS A 234 7.94 -26.71 25.55
N THR A 235 8.52 -26.84 24.37
CA THR A 235 8.47 -28.03 23.50
C THR A 235 9.79 -28.80 23.54
#